data_84f838a91ca2ab568ca5ab54297d137b
#
_entry.id   84f838a91ca2ab568ca5ab54297d137b
#
_cell.length_a   1.000
_cell.length_b   1.000
_cell.length_c   1.000
_cell.angle_alpha   90.00
_cell.angle_beta   90.00
_cell.angle_gamma   90.00
#
_symmetry.space_group_name_H-M   'P 1'
#
loop_
_entity.id
_entity.type
_entity.pdbx_description
1 polymer ?
#
loop_
_entity_poly.entity_id
_entity_poly.type
_entity_poly.pdbx_seq_one_letter_code
_entity_poly.pdbx_strand_id
1 'polypeptide(L)'
;MFPFKNEKISYVALGDSLTAGVGASLFSPTFPQRYRRKIECVWEERVDLYTIARSGLTVEEIATLSSHPRSLQSLAESEVITITAGGNNLIDAYEDVMKGKSLSSLQDQLKEVQRDFNGFIQSLLTLKKKSSTPYFILVATLYNPFPESQEADAWIRKVNASIKKLNHYPHLHIVDLYSLFKGKEKEWLSRDGVHPNDKGYEAMARAFCEQTPSYQSR
;
A
#
# COMPACT_ATOMS: atom_id res chain seq x y z
N MET A 1 25.28 23.57 23.27
CA MET A 1 24.39 22.47 23.54
C MET A 1 23.09 22.73 22.77
N PHE A 2 22.97 22.23 21.55
CA PHE A 2 21.78 22.46 20.73
C PHE A 2 20.66 21.57 21.29
N PRO A 3 19.44 22.08 21.50
CA PRO A 3 18.34 21.24 21.94
C PRO A 3 18.04 20.27 20.79
N PHE A 4 18.20 18.98 21.04
CA PHE A 4 17.71 17.94 20.13
C PHE A 4 16.22 18.20 19.93
N LYS A 5 15.82 18.56 18.70
CA LYS A 5 14.42 18.57 18.30
C LYS A 5 13.93 17.12 18.39
N ASN A 6 13.16 16.85 19.44
CA ASN A 6 12.65 15.50 19.76
C ASN A 6 11.39 15.17 18.96
N GLU A 7 11.21 15.81 17.81
CA GLU A 7 10.06 15.59 16.93
C GLU A 7 10.38 14.41 16.02
N LYS A 8 9.77 13.28 16.33
CA LYS A 8 9.82 12.08 15.49
C LYS A 8 8.81 12.21 14.37
N ILE A 9 9.19 11.77 13.17
CA ILE A 9 8.29 11.70 12.03
C ILE A 9 7.29 10.56 12.26
N SER A 10 6.01 10.84 12.12
CA SER A 10 4.96 9.84 12.26
C SER A 10 4.66 9.18 10.92
N TYR A 11 4.80 7.86 10.85
CA TYR A 11 4.52 7.02 9.70
C TYR A 11 3.42 6.01 9.99
N VAL A 12 2.34 6.04 9.22
CA VAL A 12 1.26 5.05 9.28
C VAL A 12 1.30 4.15 8.03
N ALA A 13 1.40 2.84 8.24
CA ALA A 13 1.30 1.84 7.18
C ALA A 13 -0.09 1.20 7.21
N LEU A 14 -0.87 1.47 6.16
CA LEU A 14 -2.19 0.88 5.93
C LEU A 14 -2.11 -0.26 4.93
N GLY A 15 -2.82 -1.35 5.20
CA GLY A 15 -2.93 -2.35 4.14
C GLY A 15 -3.36 -3.74 4.54
N ASP A 16 -3.12 -4.61 3.59
CA ASP A 16 -3.45 -6.03 3.58
C ASP A 16 -2.27 -6.90 4.05
N SER A 17 -2.18 -8.12 3.51
CA SER A 17 -1.11 -9.07 3.76
C SER A 17 0.29 -8.54 3.42
N LEU A 18 0.42 -7.65 2.43
CA LEU A 18 1.71 -7.08 2.05
C LEU A 18 2.25 -6.15 3.14
N THR A 19 1.39 -5.30 3.69
CA THR A 19 1.74 -4.44 4.83
C THR A 19 1.94 -5.25 6.11
N ALA A 20 1.16 -6.32 6.32
CA ALA A 20 1.34 -7.25 7.44
C ALA A 20 2.62 -8.09 7.34
N GLY A 21 3.21 -8.24 6.14
CA GLY A 21 4.48 -8.94 5.93
C GLY A 21 4.35 -10.44 5.70
N VAL A 22 3.20 -10.90 5.18
CA VAL A 22 3.02 -12.32 4.82
C VAL A 22 4.02 -12.73 3.74
N GLY A 23 4.64 -13.89 3.88
CA GLY A 23 5.67 -14.40 2.96
C GLY A 23 7.10 -14.03 3.33
N ALA A 24 7.31 -13.07 4.23
CA ALA A 24 8.63 -12.79 4.79
C ALA A 24 9.13 -13.97 5.65
N SER A 25 10.44 -14.14 5.72
CA SER A 25 11.07 -15.14 6.60
C SER A 25 10.79 -14.81 8.08
N LEU A 26 10.79 -15.84 8.91
CA LEU A 26 10.59 -15.69 10.35
C LEU A 26 11.61 -14.68 10.92
N PHE A 27 11.13 -13.71 11.69
CA PHE A 27 11.91 -12.59 12.26
C PHE A 27 12.49 -11.59 11.26
N SER A 28 12.25 -11.74 9.96
CA SER A 28 12.61 -10.72 8.98
C SER A 28 11.75 -9.48 9.13
N PRO A 29 12.30 -8.28 8.89
CA PRO A 29 11.50 -7.06 8.89
C PRO A 29 10.40 -7.11 7.83
N THR A 30 9.20 -6.64 8.18
CA THR A 30 8.11 -6.44 7.23
C THR A 30 8.42 -5.30 6.26
N PHE A 31 7.66 -5.18 5.16
CA PHE A 31 7.80 -4.06 4.23
C PHE A 31 7.79 -2.69 4.94
N PRO A 32 6.84 -2.35 5.83
CA PRO A 32 6.84 -1.06 6.50
C PRO A 32 8.08 -0.82 7.36
N GLN A 33 8.59 -1.85 8.04
CA GLN A 33 9.81 -1.76 8.84
C GLN A 33 11.06 -1.53 7.99
N ARG A 34 11.14 -2.17 6.80
CA ARG A 34 12.23 -1.96 5.84
C ARG A 34 12.19 -0.53 5.27
N TYR A 35 11.00 -0.08 4.87
CA TYR A 35 10.80 1.26 4.35
C TYR A 35 11.13 2.32 5.41
N ARG A 36 10.64 2.18 6.65
CA ARG A 36 10.99 3.06 7.78
C ARG A 36 12.49 3.24 7.90
N ARG A 37 13.26 2.16 7.94
CA ARG A 37 14.74 2.21 8.06
C ARG A 37 15.39 2.97 6.91
N LYS A 38 14.82 2.87 5.69
CA LYS A 38 15.34 3.59 4.52
C LYS A 38 15.12 5.08 4.62
N ILE A 39 13.93 5.51 4.99
CA ILE A 39 13.62 6.94 5.16
C ILE A 39 14.33 7.54 6.38
N GLU A 40 14.50 6.81 7.48
CA GLU A 40 15.35 7.23 8.61
C GLU A 40 16.79 7.52 8.17
N CYS A 41 17.34 6.68 7.28
CA CYS A 41 18.69 6.87 6.75
C CYS A 41 18.78 8.08 5.79
N VAL A 42 17.75 8.28 4.94
CA VAL A 42 17.75 9.37 3.94
C VAL A 42 17.51 10.72 4.58
N TRP A 43 16.64 10.77 5.59
CA TRP A 43 16.25 12.03 6.24
C TRP A 43 17.07 12.37 7.48
N GLU A 44 17.88 11.40 7.97
CA GLU A 44 18.65 11.51 9.21
C GLU A 44 17.77 11.82 10.44
N GLU A 45 16.50 11.39 10.38
CA GLU A 45 15.48 11.63 11.41
C GLU A 45 14.87 10.31 11.89
N ARG A 46 14.39 10.29 13.13
CA ARG A 46 13.68 9.13 13.67
C ARG A 46 12.25 9.06 13.15
N VAL A 47 11.80 7.85 12.79
CA VAL A 47 10.45 7.60 12.28
C VAL A 47 9.72 6.62 13.18
N ASP A 48 8.61 7.04 13.76
CA ASP A 48 7.71 6.18 14.53
C ASP A 48 6.69 5.54 13.60
N LEU A 49 6.71 4.22 13.50
CA LEU A 49 5.82 3.43 12.65
C LEU A 49 4.61 2.92 13.44
N TYR A 50 3.43 3.23 12.94
CA TYR A 50 2.17 2.61 13.35
C TYR A 50 1.58 1.81 12.17
N THR A 51 1.27 0.52 12.39
CA THR A 51 0.77 -0.37 11.35
C THR A 51 -0.70 -0.68 11.57
N ILE A 52 -1.54 -0.43 10.56
CA ILE A 52 -2.96 -0.76 10.49
C ILE A 52 -3.13 -1.74 9.34
N ALA A 53 -2.88 -3.02 9.59
CA ALA A 53 -2.90 -4.04 8.57
C ALA A 53 -3.28 -5.42 9.12
N ARG A 54 -3.93 -6.19 8.27
CA ARG A 54 -4.22 -7.62 8.51
C ARG A 54 -4.26 -8.35 7.18
N SER A 55 -3.80 -9.59 7.15
CA SER A 55 -3.91 -10.46 5.98
C SER A 55 -5.37 -10.66 5.57
N GLY A 56 -5.63 -10.66 4.27
CA GLY A 56 -6.96 -10.91 3.70
C GLY A 56 -7.87 -9.69 3.58
N LEU A 57 -7.47 -8.52 4.08
CA LEU A 57 -8.34 -7.34 4.03
C LEU A 57 -8.59 -6.84 2.60
N THR A 58 -9.86 -6.58 2.31
CA THR A 58 -10.31 -5.83 1.14
C THR A 58 -10.12 -4.32 1.33
N VAL A 59 -10.30 -3.54 0.28
CA VAL A 59 -10.24 -2.06 0.35
C VAL A 59 -11.26 -1.51 1.35
N GLU A 60 -12.49 -2.03 1.34
CA GLU A 60 -13.57 -1.62 2.24
C GLU A 60 -13.23 -1.91 3.71
N GLU A 61 -12.68 -3.09 3.99
CA GLU A 61 -12.27 -3.47 5.34
C GLU A 61 -11.10 -2.61 5.85
N ILE A 62 -10.13 -2.27 4.98
CA ILE A 62 -9.04 -1.32 5.31
C ILE A 62 -9.63 0.06 5.62
N ALA A 63 -10.59 0.54 4.83
CA ALA A 63 -11.28 1.81 5.08
C ALA A 63 -12.01 1.78 6.43
N THR A 64 -12.68 0.68 6.75
CA THR A 64 -13.35 0.46 8.04
C THR A 64 -12.38 0.50 9.22
N LEU A 65 -11.25 -0.22 9.14
CA LEU A 65 -10.21 -0.17 10.18
C LEU A 65 -9.60 1.22 10.32
N SER A 66 -9.46 1.94 9.21
CA SER A 66 -8.93 3.31 9.20
C SER A 66 -9.88 4.31 9.86
N SER A 67 -11.18 4.02 9.91
CA SER A 67 -12.21 4.87 10.54
C SER A 67 -12.30 4.72 12.07
N HIS A 68 -11.61 3.75 12.65
CA HIS A 68 -11.59 3.57 14.11
C HIS A 68 -10.94 4.78 14.80
N PRO A 69 -11.40 5.26 15.96
CA PRO A 69 -10.90 6.49 16.59
C PRO A 69 -9.39 6.58 16.74
N ARG A 70 -8.72 5.50 17.17
CA ARG A 70 -7.26 5.46 17.29
C ARG A 70 -6.55 5.56 15.94
N SER A 71 -7.11 4.89 14.92
CA SER A 71 -6.57 4.94 13.55
C SER A 71 -6.71 6.34 12.96
N LEU A 72 -7.88 6.96 13.13
CA LEU A 72 -8.14 8.34 12.68
C LEU A 72 -7.17 9.34 13.30
N GLN A 73 -6.91 9.23 14.61
CA GLN A 73 -5.94 10.10 15.28
C GLN A 73 -4.54 9.90 14.69
N SER A 74 -4.06 8.67 14.61
CA SER A 74 -2.73 8.37 14.05
C SER A 74 -2.60 8.85 12.61
N LEU A 75 -3.64 8.67 11.78
CA LEU A 75 -3.67 9.13 10.39
C LEU A 75 -3.70 10.67 10.29
N ALA A 76 -4.46 11.34 11.15
CA ALA A 76 -4.50 12.81 11.15
C ALA A 76 -3.13 13.42 11.48
N GLU A 77 -2.39 12.83 12.41
CA GLU A 77 -1.10 13.30 12.89
C GLU A 77 0.08 12.83 12.03
N SER A 78 -0.10 11.83 11.14
CA SER A 78 0.99 11.24 10.37
C SER A 78 1.52 12.17 9.27
N GLU A 79 2.82 12.13 9.05
CA GLU A 79 3.52 12.82 7.95
C GLU A 79 3.68 11.89 6.74
N VAL A 80 3.75 10.59 7.00
CA VAL A 80 3.91 9.56 5.98
C VAL A 80 2.76 8.56 6.09
N ILE A 81 2.11 8.25 4.96
CA ILE A 81 1.14 7.17 4.88
C ILE A 81 1.52 6.27 3.70
N THR A 82 1.64 4.97 3.91
CA THR A 82 1.75 3.99 2.82
C THR A 82 0.51 3.13 2.74
N ILE A 83 0.09 2.76 1.52
CA ILE A 83 -1.12 1.98 1.28
C ILE A 83 -0.82 0.82 0.34
N THR A 84 -1.12 -0.42 0.80
CA THR A 84 -1.26 -1.61 -0.05
C THR A 84 -2.69 -2.11 0.08
N ALA A 85 -3.43 -2.19 -1.03
CA ALA A 85 -4.84 -2.59 -1.01
C ALA A 85 -5.34 -3.03 -2.38
N GLY A 86 -6.36 -3.87 -2.42
CA GLY A 86 -7.10 -4.25 -3.62
C GLY A 86 -6.72 -5.62 -4.18
N GLY A 87 -5.65 -6.26 -3.72
CA GLY A 87 -5.28 -7.61 -4.13
C GLY A 87 -6.34 -8.64 -3.74
N ASN A 88 -6.82 -8.60 -2.51
CA ASN A 88 -7.85 -9.54 -2.03
C ASN A 88 -9.17 -9.36 -2.77
N ASN A 89 -9.59 -8.12 -3.07
CA ASN A 89 -10.78 -7.91 -3.89
C ASN A 89 -10.70 -8.61 -5.25
N LEU A 90 -9.52 -8.65 -5.89
CA LEU A 90 -9.33 -9.37 -7.16
C LEU A 90 -9.30 -10.88 -6.97
N ILE A 91 -8.73 -11.37 -5.87
CA ILE A 91 -8.73 -12.80 -5.53
C ILE A 91 -10.18 -13.27 -5.32
N ASP A 92 -10.95 -12.54 -4.52
CA ASP A 92 -12.37 -12.84 -4.25
C ASP A 92 -13.19 -12.84 -5.54
N ALA A 93 -12.97 -11.83 -6.40
CA ALA A 93 -13.63 -11.74 -7.70
C ALA A 93 -13.28 -12.90 -8.64
N TYR A 94 -12.02 -13.34 -8.63
CA TYR A 94 -11.57 -14.49 -9.40
C TYR A 94 -12.19 -15.80 -8.89
N GLU A 95 -12.19 -16.01 -7.58
CA GLU A 95 -12.83 -17.17 -6.98
C GLU A 95 -14.32 -17.26 -7.30
N ASP A 96 -15.02 -16.13 -7.33
CA ASP A 96 -16.42 -16.05 -7.69
C ASP A 96 -16.67 -16.53 -9.14
N VAL A 97 -15.80 -16.14 -10.07
CA VAL A 97 -15.86 -16.63 -11.46
C VAL A 97 -15.58 -18.13 -11.53
N MET A 98 -14.60 -18.64 -10.78
CA MET A 98 -14.30 -20.08 -10.73
C MET A 98 -15.45 -20.89 -10.11
N LYS A 99 -16.25 -20.29 -9.23
CA LYS A 99 -17.49 -20.87 -8.68
C LYS A 99 -18.71 -20.74 -9.61
N GLY A 100 -18.53 -20.22 -10.85
CA GLY A 100 -19.56 -20.16 -11.90
C GLY A 100 -20.31 -18.83 -11.97
N LYS A 101 -19.87 -17.77 -11.28
CA LYS A 101 -20.45 -16.43 -11.50
C LYS A 101 -20.08 -15.91 -12.90
N SER A 102 -20.91 -15.07 -13.46
CA SER A 102 -20.73 -14.54 -14.81
C SER A 102 -19.57 -13.53 -14.91
N LEU A 103 -18.97 -13.39 -16.09
CA LEU A 103 -17.96 -12.36 -16.34
C LEU A 103 -18.51 -10.93 -16.21
N SER A 104 -19.82 -10.72 -16.38
CA SER A 104 -20.45 -9.42 -16.08
C SER A 104 -20.41 -9.09 -14.60
N SER A 105 -20.64 -10.07 -13.72
CA SER A 105 -20.48 -9.93 -12.27
C SER A 105 -19.07 -9.46 -11.89
N LEU A 106 -18.05 -9.99 -12.54
CA LEU A 106 -16.67 -9.56 -12.34
C LEU A 106 -16.44 -8.09 -12.73
N GLN A 107 -17.01 -7.64 -13.85
CA GLN A 107 -16.88 -6.24 -14.27
C GLN A 107 -17.51 -5.28 -13.26
N ASP A 108 -18.62 -5.68 -12.65
CA ASP A 108 -19.28 -4.88 -11.61
C ASP A 108 -18.47 -4.87 -10.32
N GLN A 109 -17.90 -6.00 -9.91
CA GLN A 109 -16.96 -6.05 -8.77
C GLN A 109 -15.73 -5.17 -8.99
N LEU A 110 -15.15 -5.15 -10.20
CA LEU A 110 -14.02 -4.27 -10.52
C LEU A 110 -14.39 -2.77 -10.42
N LYS A 111 -15.60 -2.38 -10.86
CA LYS A 111 -16.11 -1.02 -10.67
C LYS A 111 -16.29 -0.68 -9.19
N GLU A 112 -16.77 -1.65 -8.42
CA GLU A 112 -16.96 -1.51 -6.98
C GLU A 112 -15.61 -1.29 -6.28
N VAL A 113 -14.62 -2.13 -6.52
CA VAL A 113 -13.24 -1.94 -6.00
C VAL A 113 -12.70 -0.55 -6.34
N GLN A 114 -12.89 -0.09 -7.58
CA GLN A 114 -12.44 1.24 -8.01
C GLN A 114 -13.16 2.36 -7.25
N ARG A 115 -14.47 2.23 -7.06
CA ARG A 115 -15.28 3.19 -6.28
C ARG A 115 -14.82 3.23 -4.83
N ASP A 116 -14.66 2.08 -4.21
CA ASP A 116 -14.30 1.96 -2.80
C ASP A 116 -12.89 2.47 -2.54
N PHE A 117 -11.95 2.17 -3.45
CA PHE A 117 -10.59 2.71 -3.38
C PHE A 117 -10.57 4.24 -3.50
N ASN A 118 -11.32 4.79 -4.45
CA ASN A 118 -11.44 6.24 -4.61
C ASN A 118 -12.08 6.88 -3.38
N GLY A 119 -13.16 6.30 -2.85
CA GLY A 119 -13.85 6.77 -1.63
C GLY A 119 -12.92 6.76 -0.42
N PHE A 120 -12.14 5.70 -0.26
CA PHE A 120 -11.16 5.57 0.81
C PHE A 120 -10.08 6.67 0.72
N ILE A 121 -9.48 6.88 -0.44
CA ILE A 121 -8.49 7.94 -0.66
C ILE A 121 -9.08 9.33 -0.40
N GLN A 122 -10.31 9.59 -0.88
CA GLN A 122 -11.00 10.87 -0.62
C GLN A 122 -11.22 11.12 0.88
N SER A 123 -11.57 10.09 1.63
CA SER A 123 -11.73 10.16 3.09
C SER A 123 -10.42 10.52 3.78
N LEU A 124 -9.30 9.90 3.38
CA LEU A 124 -7.97 10.21 3.90
C LEU A 124 -7.54 11.64 3.56
N LEU A 125 -7.73 12.08 2.31
CA LEU A 125 -7.41 13.44 1.90
C LEU A 125 -8.25 14.48 2.66
N THR A 126 -9.52 14.17 2.92
CA THR A 126 -10.42 15.02 3.71
C THR A 126 -9.97 15.12 5.18
N LEU A 127 -9.53 13.99 5.76
CA LEU A 127 -8.96 13.97 7.09
C LEU A 127 -7.69 14.84 7.14
N LYS A 128 -6.79 14.68 6.18
CA LYS A 128 -5.51 15.39 6.11
C LYS A 128 -5.66 16.89 5.86
N LYS A 129 -6.70 17.33 5.15
CA LYS A 129 -6.99 18.77 4.96
C LYS A 129 -7.25 19.52 6.27
N LYS A 130 -7.63 18.81 7.33
CA LYS A 130 -7.87 19.38 8.67
C LYS A 130 -6.59 19.42 9.52
N SER A 131 -5.51 18.81 9.06
CA SER A 131 -4.22 18.77 9.74
C SER A 131 -3.32 19.88 9.23
N SER A 132 -2.58 20.52 10.14
CA SER A 132 -1.50 21.45 9.78
C SER A 132 -0.17 20.75 9.50
N THR A 133 -0.10 19.44 9.74
CA THR A 133 1.11 18.63 9.54
C THR A 133 1.34 18.41 8.05
N PRO A 134 2.50 18.77 7.49
CA PRO A 134 2.87 18.37 6.12
C PRO A 134 2.83 16.85 5.99
N TYR A 135 2.33 16.37 4.87
CA TYR A 135 2.19 14.93 4.68
C TYR A 135 2.33 14.52 3.23
N PHE A 136 2.58 13.24 3.02
CA PHE A 136 2.40 12.58 1.73
C PHE A 136 1.89 11.15 1.90
N ILE A 137 1.23 10.68 0.86
CA ILE A 137 0.63 9.34 0.79
C ILE A 137 1.27 8.59 -0.37
N LEU A 138 1.83 7.43 -0.10
CA LEU A 138 2.38 6.53 -1.10
C LEU A 138 1.41 5.35 -1.31
N VAL A 139 0.93 5.19 -2.53
CA VAL A 139 -0.03 4.15 -2.88
C VAL A 139 0.60 3.15 -3.84
N ALA A 140 0.64 1.89 -3.47
CA ALA A 140 1.12 0.82 -4.33
C ALA A 140 0.11 0.49 -5.44
N THR A 141 0.60 0.23 -6.65
CA THR A 141 -0.17 -0.55 -7.63
C THR A 141 -0.09 -2.03 -7.27
N LEU A 142 -1.03 -2.83 -7.80
CA LEU A 142 -1.00 -4.29 -7.67
C LEU A 142 0.05 -4.86 -8.64
N TYR A 143 0.89 -5.78 -8.18
CA TYR A 143 1.68 -6.62 -9.07
C TYR A 143 0.88 -7.85 -9.50
N ASN A 144 1.32 -8.54 -10.54
CA ASN A 144 0.69 -9.77 -11.02
C ASN A 144 1.48 -11.00 -10.52
N PRO A 145 0.95 -11.78 -9.57
CA PRO A 145 1.61 -13.01 -9.12
C PRO A 145 1.40 -14.19 -10.09
N PHE A 146 0.48 -14.04 -11.09
CA PHE A 146 0.12 -15.07 -12.05
C PHE A 146 0.45 -14.63 -13.48
N PRO A 147 1.73 -14.48 -13.85
CA PRO A 147 2.13 -13.91 -15.14
C PRO A 147 1.64 -14.70 -16.36
N GLU A 148 1.31 -15.99 -16.18
CA GLU A 148 0.78 -16.86 -17.24
C GLU A 148 -0.72 -16.64 -17.50
N SER A 149 -1.46 -15.97 -16.60
CA SER A 149 -2.87 -15.67 -16.78
C SER A 149 -3.08 -14.31 -17.44
N GLN A 150 -3.53 -14.33 -18.69
CA GLN A 150 -3.89 -13.11 -19.43
C GLN A 150 -5.09 -12.40 -18.80
N GLU A 151 -6.04 -13.15 -18.26
CA GLU A 151 -7.22 -12.62 -17.58
C GLU A 151 -6.82 -11.87 -16.31
N ALA A 152 -6.00 -12.49 -15.44
CA ALA A 152 -5.50 -11.85 -14.23
C ALA A 152 -4.73 -10.57 -14.57
N ASP A 153 -3.87 -10.61 -15.58
CA ASP A 153 -3.11 -9.45 -16.04
C ASP A 153 -4.04 -8.32 -16.51
N ALA A 154 -5.05 -8.64 -17.30
CA ALA A 154 -6.01 -7.64 -17.79
C ALA A 154 -6.78 -6.96 -16.65
N TRP A 155 -7.15 -7.70 -15.60
CA TRP A 155 -7.88 -7.18 -14.45
C TRP A 155 -6.99 -6.30 -13.57
N ILE A 156 -5.79 -6.78 -13.26
CA ILE A 156 -4.79 -6.03 -12.50
C ILE A 156 -4.50 -4.69 -13.19
N ARG A 157 -4.30 -4.69 -14.50
CA ARG A 157 -4.09 -3.46 -15.28
C ARG A 157 -5.27 -2.49 -15.18
N LYS A 158 -6.51 -2.97 -15.21
CA LYS A 158 -7.70 -2.12 -15.05
C LYS A 158 -7.74 -1.44 -13.68
N VAL A 159 -7.49 -2.19 -12.61
CA VAL A 159 -7.41 -1.63 -11.25
C VAL A 159 -6.25 -0.63 -11.15
N ASN A 160 -5.07 -1.02 -11.63
CA ASN A 160 -3.90 -0.16 -11.62
C ASN A 160 -4.08 1.14 -12.41
N ALA A 161 -4.82 1.11 -13.52
CA ALA A 161 -5.17 2.31 -14.28
C ALA A 161 -5.99 3.31 -13.43
N SER A 162 -6.86 2.82 -12.55
CA SER A 162 -7.60 3.67 -11.60
C SER A 162 -6.71 4.19 -10.48
N ILE A 163 -5.85 3.34 -9.90
CA ILE A 163 -4.88 3.76 -8.89
C ILE A 163 -3.95 4.86 -9.45
N LYS A 164 -3.43 4.67 -10.67
CA LYS A 164 -2.54 5.65 -11.33
C LYS A 164 -3.20 7.01 -11.57
N LYS A 165 -4.52 7.06 -11.76
CA LYS A 165 -5.25 8.33 -11.88
C LYS A 165 -5.19 9.19 -10.61
N LEU A 166 -4.96 8.59 -9.45
CA LEU A 166 -4.84 9.32 -8.18
C LEU A 166 -3.59 10.22 -8.11
N ASN A 167 -2.63 10.03 -9.00
CA ASN A 167 -1.40 10.85 -9.05
C ASN A 167 -1.64 12.34 -9.37
N HIS A 168 -2.87 12.75 -9.65
CA HIS A 168 -3.23 14.16 -9.80
C HIS A 168 -3.32 14.91 -8.45
N TYR A 169 -3.40 14.20 -7.32
CA TYR A 169 -3.39 14.81 -6.00
C TYR A 169 -1.95 15.17 -5.59
N PRO A 170 -1.65 16.42 -5.20
CA PRO A 170 -0.28 16.90 -5.00
C PRO A 170 0.51 16.19 -3.89
N HIS A 171 -0.20 15.58 -2.92
CA HIS A 171 0.41 14.86 -1.80
C HIS A 171 0.34 13.33 -1.94
N LEU A 172 -0.04 12.82 -3.11
CA LEU A 172 -0.20 11.41 -3.36
C LEU A 172 0.77 10.97 -4.46
N HIS A 173 1.56 9.94 -4.17
CA HIS A 173 2.56 9.38 -5.07
C HIS A 173 2.27 7.91 -5.30
N ILE A 174 2.38 7.46 -6.55
CA ILE A 174 2.12 6.07 -6.94
C ILE A 174 3.42 5.29 -7.01
N VAL A 175 3.48 4.17 -6.29
CA VAL A 175 4.58 3.21 -6.37
C VAL A 175 4.18 2.06 -7.29
N ASP A 176 4.81 1.97 -8.46
CA ASP A 176 4.46 1.01 -9.50
C ASP A 176 5.04 -0.39 -9.23
N LEU A 177 4.38 -1.16 -8.35
CA LEU A 177 4.77 -2.54 -8.06
C LEU A 177 4.51 -3.48 -9.24
N TYR A 178 3.56 -3.14 -10.13
CA TYR A 178 3.29 -3.96 -11.32
C TYR A 178 4.53 -4.05 -12.22
N SER A 179 5.11 -2.91 -12.54
CA SER A 179 6.34 -2.87 -13.35
C SER A 179 7.55 -3.42 -12.60
N LEU A 180 7.61 -3.19 -11.29
CA LEU A 180 8.71 -3.63 -10.44
C LEU A 180 8.83 -5.15 -10.37
N PHE A 181 7.70 -5.88 -10.22
CA PHE A 181 7.69 -7.34 -10.07
C PHE A 181 7.73 -8.10 -11.39
N LYS A 182 7.39 -7.44 -12.50
CA LYS A 182 7.29 -8.08 -13.82
C LYS A 182 8.59 -8.77 -14.22
N GLY A 183 8.51 -10.10 -14.41
CA GLY A 183 9.65 -10.97 -14.74
C GLY A 183 10.55 -11.33 -13.55
N LYS A 184 10.14 -10.98 -12.33
CA LYS A 184 10.82 -11.30 -11.07
C LYS A 184 10.01 -12.21 -10.15
N GLU A 185 8.85 -12.65 -10.57
CA GLU A 185 7.89 -13.39 -9.75
C GLU A 185 8.54 -14.63 -9.13
N LYS A 186 9.28 -15.43 -9.92
CA LYS A 186 9.98 -16.63 -9.45
C LYS A 186 11.08 -16.36 -8.40
N GLU A 187 11.68 -15.19 -8.44
CA GLU A 187 12.77 -14.81 -7.54
C GLU A 187 12.26 -14.10 -6.30
N TRP A 188 11.19 -13.30 -6.42
CA TRP A 188 10.74 -12.36 -5.40
C TRP A 188 9.47 -12.77 -4.67
N LEU A 189 8.76 -13.80 -5.16
CA LEU A 189 7.63 -14.35 -4.43
C LEU A 189 8.06 -15.47 -3.48
N SER A 190 7.31 -15.65 -2.43
CA SER A 190 7.47 -16.71 -1.44
C SER A 190 6.97 -18.05 -2.01
N ARG A 191 7.02 -19.11 -1.20
CA ARG A 191 6.60 -20.45 -1.63
C ARG A 191 5.13 -20.57 -2.00
N ASP A 192 4.30 -19.64 -1.53
CA ASP A 192 2.86 -19.61 -1.87
C ASP A 192 2.58 -19.06 -3.29
N GLY A 193 3.62 -18.51 -3.94
CA GLY A 193 3.52 -17.95 -5.29
C GLY A 193 2.74 -16.63 -5.37
N VAL A 194 2.31 -16.07 -4.23
CA VAL A 194 1.47 -14.86 -4.17
C VAL A 194 2.17 -13.73 -3.43
N HIS A 195 2.65 -13.98 -2.23
CA HIS A 195 3.25 -12.95 -1.39
C HIS A 195 4.75 -12.77 -1.65
N PRO A 196 5.28 -11.56 -1.49
CA PRO A 196 6.72 -11.33 -1.62
C PRO A 196 7.52 -12.10 -0.56
N ASN A 197 8.67 -12.62 -0.94
CA ASN A 197 9.69 -13.06 -0.01
C ASN A 197 10.54 -11.87 0.46
N ASP A 198 11.62 -12.12 1.22
CA ASP A 198 12.49 -11.07 1.74
C ASP A 198 13.09 -10.18 0.66
N LYS A 199 13.44 -10.74 -0.52
CA LYS A 199 13.95 -9.97 -1.65
C LYS A 199 12.87 -9.07 -2.26
N GLY A 200 11.66 -9.61 -2.43
CA GLY A 200 10.51 -8.85 -2.91
C GLY A 200 10.16 -7.70 -1.98
N TYR A 201 10.13 -7.94 -0.67
CA TYR A 201 9.87 -6.88 0.31
C TYR A 201 10.97 -5.82 0.36
N GLU A 202 12.23 -6.22 0.17
CA GLU A 202 13.33 -5.26 0.07
C GLU A 202 13.23 -4.39 -1.20
N ALA A 203 12.85 -5.00 -2.33
CA ALA A 203 12.60 -4.27 -3.57
C ALA A 203 11.42 -3.30 -3.43
N MET A 204 10.30 -3.73 -2.81
CA MET A 204 9.17 -2.86 -2.49
C MET A 204 9.61 -1.67 -1.64
N ALA A 205 10.29 -1.91 -0.53
CA ALA A 205 10.72 -0.85 0.37
C ALA A 205 11.64 0.18 -0.31
N ARG A 206 12.48 -0.28 -1.24
CA ARG A 206 13.32 0.60 -2.07
C ARG A 206 12.47 1.45 -3.02
N ALA A 207 11.53 0.83 -3.75
CA ALA A 207 10.65 1.54 -4.66
C ALA A 207 9.81 2.61 -3.94
N PHE A 208 9.31 2.31 -2.75
CA PHE A 208 8.62 3.30 -1.92
C PHE A 208 9.56 4.44 -1.51
N CYS A 209 10.80 4.14 -1.11
CA CYS A 209 11.80 5.15 -0.76
C CYS A 209 12.15 6.07 -1.93
N GLU A 210 12.27 5.52 -3.15
CA GLU A 210 12.54 6.27 -4.38
C GLU A 210 11.40 7.25 -4.76
N GLN A 211 10.16 6.93 -4.40
CA GLN A 211 8.99 7.78 -4.61
C GLN A 211 8.72 8.75 -3.45
N THR A 212 9.50 8.65 -2.39
CA THR A 212 9.35 9.50 -1.20
C THR A 212 9.88 10.90 -1.46
N PRO A 213 9.07 11.96 -1.26
CA PRO A 213 9.55 13.34 -1.36
C PRO A 213 10.69 13.64 -0.39
N SER A 214 11.52 14.62 -0.74
CA SER A 214 12.53 15.13 0.17
C SER A 214 11.86 15.69 1.43
N TYR A 215 12.33 15.27 2.59
CA TYR A 215 11.87 15.83 3.85
C TYR A 215 12.55 17.18 4.07
N GLN A 216 11.74 18.24 4.19
CA GLN A 216 12.23 19.54 4.64
C GLN A 216 11.92 19.64 6.14
N SER A 217 12.96 19.55 6.97
CA SER A 217 12.82 19.82 8.40
C SER A 217 12.25 21.22 8.61
N ARG A 218 11.28 21.34 9.50
CA ARG A 218 10.69 22.64 9.92
C ARG A 218 11.69 23.49 10.69
#